data_47501458a5d533f6cc5d2cd26a55dbd6
#
_entry.id   47501458a5d533f6cc5d2cd26a55dbd6
#
_cell.length_a   1.000
_cell.length_b   1.000
_cell.length_c   1.000
_cell.angle_alpha   90.00
_cell.angle_beta   90.00
_cell.angle_gamma   90.00
#
_symmetry.space_group_name_H-M   'P 1'
#
loop_
_entity.id
_entity.type
_entity.pdbx_description
1 polymer ?
#
loop_
_entity_poly.entity_id
_entity_poly.type
_entity_poly.pdbx_seq_one_letter_code
_entity_poly.pdbx_strand_id
1 'polypeptide(L)'
;MKALATTLLASTLVMASSQAMANCDDDELVIKFSHVTNTDKHPKGIAASLLEKRVNEEMNGTACMEVFPNSTLYDDKKVLEALLNGDVHLAAPSLSKFEKYTKKFRIFDLPFLFEDVDAVDHFQNSEAGQNLKSSMQRRGLQGLSFWHNGMKQMSANQPLIHPNDAKGLKFRVMASDVLVAQFEQLGASPQKMSFKEVYGG
;
A
#
# COMPACT_ATOMS: atom_id res chain seq x y z
N MET A 1 11.45 47.79 58.13
CA MET A 1 11.86 46.47 57.68
C MET A 1 11.10 46.20 56.40
N LYS A 2 11.80 46.24 55.23
CA LYS A 2 11.22 46.08 53.92
C LYS A 2 11.53 44.65 53.47
N ALA A 3 10.51 43.84 53.22
CA ALA A 3 10.65 42.49 52.67
C ALA A 3 10.66 42.60 51.14
N LEU A 4 11.76 42.17 50.51
CA LEU A 4 11.86 41.96 49.05
C LEU A 4 11.23 40.60 48.69
N ALA A 5 10.20 40.65 47.93
CA ALA A 5 9.65 39.43 47.29
C ALA A 5 10.35 39.19 45.94
N THR A 6 11.14 38.12 45.85
CA THR A 6 11.82 37.68 44.62
C THR A 6 10.90 36.73 43.86
N THR A 7 10.36 37.19 42.74
CA THR A 7 9.51 36.38 41.86
C THR A 7 10.42 35.60 40.90
N LEU A 8 10.49 34.28 41.06
CA LEU A 8 11.14 33.38 40.11
C LEU A 8 10.19 33.15 38.90
N LEU A 9 10.56 33.66 37.73
CA LEU A 9 9.94 33.33 36.47
C LEU A 9 10.52 31.99 36.00
N ALA A 10 9.73 30.92 36.12
CA ALA A 10 10.04 29.62 35.49
C ALA A 10 9.62 29.67 34.04
N SER A 11 10.59 29.83 33.12
CA SER A 11 10.38 29.69 31.67
C SER A 11 10.27 28.21 31.33
N THR A 12 9.07 27.71 31.10
CA THR A 12 8.80 26.38 30.50
C THR A 12 9.17 26.42 29.01
N LEU A 13 10.29 25.82 28.68
CA LEU A 13 10.68 25.56 27.30
C LEU A 13 9.76 24.44 26.76
N VAL A 14 8.73 24.81 26.01
CA VAL A 14 7.92 23.86 25.24
C VAL A 14 8.77 23.41 24.07
N MET A 15 9.40 22.24 24.18
CA MET A 15 9.97 21.56 23.04
C MET A 15 8.81 21.10 22.15
N ALA A 16 8.46 21.88 21.13
CA ALA A 16 7.66 21.42 20.01
C ALA A 16 8.50 20.36 19.28
N SER A 17 8.16 19.08 19.49
CA SER A 17 8.62 18.01 18.62
C SER A 17 7.99 18.24 17.25
N SER A 18 8.67 19.00 16.38
CA SER A 18 8.40 19.00 14.96
C SER A 18 8.63 17.57 14.48
N GLN A 19 7.57 16.87 14.12
CA GLN A 19 7.69 15.73 13.22
C GLN A 19 8.29 16.30 11.94
N ALA A 20 9.56 16.04 11.73
CA ALA A 20 10.23 16.37 10.49
C ALA A 20 9.57 15.51 9.41
N MET A 21 8.60 16.06 8.71
CA MET A 21 8.33 15.64 7.34
C MET A 21 9.63 15.96 6.59
N ALA A 22 10.17 14.98 5.89
CA ALA A 22 11.33 15.22 5.04
C ALA A 22 10.92 16.34 4.06
N ASN A 23 11.35 17.55 4.32
CA ASN A 23 11.24 18.62 3.35
C ASN A 23 12.41 18.42 2.39
N CYS A 24 12.09 18.05 1.15
CA CYS A 24 13.05 18.03 0.07
C CYS A 24 13.53 19.45 -0.21
N ASP A 25 14.80 19.64 -0.54
CA ASP A 25 15.35 20.91 -0.94
C ASP A 25 14.91 21.27 -2.38
N ASP A 26 14.89 22.56 -2.72
CA ASP A 26 14.33 23.06 -4.00
C ASP A 26 15.07 22.55 -5.24
N ASP A 27 16.32 22.11 -5.11
CA ASP A 27 17.18 21.62 -6.18
C ASP A 27 17.21 20.08 -6.27
N GLU A 28 16.52 19.38 -5.38
CA GLU A 28 16.43 17.93 -5.39
C GLU A 28 15.32 17.41 -6.33
N LEU A 29 15.57 16.23 -6.94
CA LEU A 29 14.54 15.49 -7.63
C LEU A 29 13.58 14.86 -6.60
N VAL A 30 12.37 15.39 -6.48
CA VAL A 30 11.38 14.89 -5.54
C VAL A 30 10.71 13.62 -6.06
N ILE A 31 10.86 12.50 -5.34
CA ILE A 31 10.23 11.21 -5.62
C ILE A 31 9.04 11.01 -4.69
N LYS A 32 7.82 11.13 -5.22
CA LYS A 32 6.58 10.92 -4.44
C LYS A 32 6.16 9.46 -4.48
N PHE A 33 6.03 8.85 -3.29
CA PHE A 33 5.55 7.48 -3.11
C PHE A 33 4.22 7.45 -2.35
N SER A 34 3.14 7.03 -3.01
CA SER A 34 1.81 6.94 -2.39
C SER A 34 1.43 5.49 -2.10
N HIS A 35 0.97 5.21 -0.87
CA HIS A 35 0.46 3.90 -0.48
C HIS A 35 -0.72 3.99 0.52
N VAL A 36 -1.43 2.87 0.72
CA VAL A 36 -2.71 2.86 1.46
C VAL A 36 -2.58 2.34 2.90
N THR A 37 -1.40 1.91 3.32
CA THR A 37 -1.18 1.27 4.61
C THR A 37 -0.61 2.25 5.65
N ASN A 38 -0.71 1.87 6.92
CA ASN A 38 -0.09 2.61 8.01
C ASN A 38 1.44 2.43 8.00
N THR A 39 2.20 3.46 8.39
CA THR A 39 3.67 3.50 8.32
C THR A 39 4.38 2.68 9.39
N ASP A 40 3.80 2.55 10.57
CA ASP A 40 4.46 2.00 11.77
C ASP A 40 3.94 0.62 12.19
N LYS A 41 2.78 0.19 11.67
CA LYS A 41 2.15 -1.08 12.05
C LYS A 41 2.07 -2.11 10.93
N HIS A 42 2.12 -1.66 9.68
CA HIS A 42 1.99 -2.55 8.54
C HIS A 42 3.35 -2.75 7.85
N PRO A 43 3.77 -4.01 7.55
CA PRO A 43 5.09 -4.28 6.95
C PRO A 43 5.39 -3.46 5.70
N LYS A 44 4.41 -3.26 4.83
CA LYS A 44 4.53 -2.44 3.62
C LYS A 44 4.79 -0.97 3.96
N GLY A 45 4.12 -0.43 4.96
CA GLY A 45 4.33 0.96 5.41
C GLY A 45 5.72 1.14 6.02
N ILE A 46 6.15 0.20 6.87
CA ILE A 46 7.51 0.17 7.44
C ILE A 46 8.57 0.12 6.32
N ALA A 47 8.37 -0.72 5.31
CA ALA A 47 9.28 -0.83 4.17
C ALA A 47 9.31 0.46 3.33
N ALA A 48 8.19 1.15 3.15
CA ALA A 48 8.12 2.43 2.47
C ALA A 48 8.90 3.52 3.23
N SER A 49 8.73 3.61 4.55
CA SER A 49 9.47 4.55 5.39
C SER A 49 10.97 4.25 5.42
N LEU A 50 11.36 2.97 5.40
CA LEU A 50 12.76 2.59 5.30
C LEU A 50 13.36 3.00 3.94
N LEU A 51 12.60 2.81 2.85
CA LEU A 51 13.03 3.21 1.51
C LEU A 51 13.20 4.74 1.43
N GLU A 52 12.24 5.51 1.94
CA GLU A 52 12.32 6.97 2.06
C GLU A 52 13.59 7.40 2.77
N LYS A 53 13.82 6.86 3.97
CA LYS A 53 15.01 7.16 4.77
C LYS A 53 16.30 6.89 3.98
N ARG A 54 16.40 5.73 3.34
CA ARG A 54 17.59 5.34 2.58
C ARG A 54 17.83 6.23 1.36
N VAL A 55 16.77 6.56 0.61
CA VAL A 55 16.88 7.49 -0.52
C VAL A 55 17.41 8.84 -0.05
N ASN A 56 16.81 9.41 1.01
CA ASN A 56 17.18 10.72 1.53
C ASN A 56 18.59 10.75 2.14
N GLU A 57 19.08 9.63 2.69
CA GLU A 57 20.44 9.51 3.20
C GLU A 57 21.50 9.21 2.11
N GLU A 58 21.17 8.34 1.13
CA GLU A 58 22.13 7.79 0.19
C GLU A 58 22.26 8.61 -1.11
N MET A 59 21.22 9.40 -1.47
CA MET A 59 21.23 10.19 -2.71
C MET A 59 21.95 11.54 -2.60
N ASN A 60 22.43 11.90 -1.41
CA ASN A 60 23.30 13.07 -1.17
C ASN A 60 22.82 14.37 -1.84
N GLY A 61 21.54 14.72 -1.70
CA GLY A 61 20.97 15.94 -2.25
C GLY A 61 20.67 15.91 -3.76
N THR A 62 20.84 14.74 -4.43
CA THR A 62 20.44 14.61 -5.84
C THR A 62 18.98 14.23 -6.00
N ALA A 63 18.43 13.53 -5.03
CA ALA A 63 17.00 13.17 -4.99
C ALA A 63 16.55 13.01 -3.54
N CYS A 64 15.28 13.33 -3.31
CA CYS A 64 14.61 13.19 -2.04
C CYS A 64 13.29 12.45 -2.25
N MET A 65 12.92 11.57 -1.33
CA MET A 65 11.66 10.83 -1.38
C MET A 65 10.70 11.35 -0.31
N GLU A 66 9.44 11.53 -0.71
CA GLU A 66 8.30 11.83 0.15
C GLU A 66 7.32 10.67 0.12
N VAL A 67 7.03 10.06 1.28
CA VAL A 67 6.06 8.97 1.40
C VAL A 67 4.72 9.48 1.90
N PHE A 68 3.66 9.13 1.18
CA PHE A 68 2.26 9.49 1.48
C PHE A 68 1.47 8.24 1.88
N PRO A 69 1.41 7.91 3.19
CA PRO A 69 0.72 6.72 3.69
C PRO A 69 -0.79 6.92 3.80
N ASN A 70 -1.51 5.85 4.18
CA ASN A 70 -2.94 5.87 4.53
C ASN A 70 -3.84 6.50 3.45
N SER A 71 -3.47 6.41 2.18
CA SER A 71 -4.21 7.07 1.07
C SER A 71 -4.31 8.59 1.23
N THR A 72 -3.33 9.24 1.86
CA THR A 72 -3.34 10.70 2.08
C THR A 72 -3.19 11.49 0.78
N LEU A 73 -2.44 10.99 -0.20
CA LEU A 73 -2.32 11.62 -1.51
C LEU A 73 -3.26 10.96 -2.53
N TYR A 74 -3.11 9.64 -2.75
CA TYR A 74 -3.99 8.87 -3.63
C TYR A 74 -4.38 7.54 -2.98
N ASP A 75 -5.63 7.13 -3.15
CA ASP A 75 -6.09 5.79 -2.81
C ASP A 75 -5.67 4.76 -3.88
N ASP A 76 -5.87 3.47 -3.60
CA ASP A 76 -5.50 2.37 -4.49
C ASP A 76 -6.39 2.26 -5.76
N LYS A 77 -7.42 3.07 -5.89
CA LYS A 77 -8.27 3.18 -7.08
C LYS A 77 -7.72 4.20 -8.08
N LYS A 78 -7.12 5.29 -7.56
CA LYS A 78 -6.66 6.43 -8.36
C LYS A 78 -5.15 6.44 -8.58
N VAL A 79 -4.36 5.78 -7.74
CA VAL A 79 -2.89 5.88 -7.75
C VAL A 79 -2.24 5.44 -9.06
N LEU A 80 -2.83 4.49 -9.80
CA LEU A 80 -2.29 4.05 -11.09
C LEU A 80 -2.45 5.09 -12.20
N GLU A 81 -3.53 5.84 -12.16
CA GLU A 81 -3.74 6.99 -13.06
C GLU A 81 -2.78 8.13 -12.71
N ALA A 82 -2.60 8.40 -11.41
CA ALA A 82 -1.65 9.39 -10.92
C ALA A 82 -0.19 9.06 -11.32
N LEU A 83 0.20 7.77 -11.33
CA LEU A 83 1.50 7.33 -11.85
C LEU A 83 1.65 7.64 -13.35
N LEU A 84 0.61 7.39 -14.16
CA LEU A 84 0.65 7.66 -15.60
C LEU A 84 0.69 9.15 -15.91
N ASN A 85 0.09 9.98 -15.08
CA ASN A 85 0.10 11.44 -15.21
C ASN A 85 1.40 12.06 -14.68
N GLY A 86 2.22 11.32 -13.93
CA GLY A 86 3.42 11.84 -13.27
C GLY A 86 3.14 12.60 -11.96
N ASP A 87 1.93 12.52 -11.42
CA ASP A 87 1.57 13.14 -10.13
C ASP A 87 2.26 12.45 -8.95
N VAL A 88 2.52 11.14 -9.09
CA VAL A 88 3.34 10.33 -8.20
C VAL A 88 4.31 9.48 -9.02
N HIS A 89 5.43 9.09 -8.41
CA HIS A 89 6.51 8.37 -9.08
C HIS A 89 6.55 6.90 -8.69
N LEU A 90 6.14 6.57 -7.47
CA LEU A 90 6.07 5.21 -6.92
C LEU A 90 4.73 4.93 -6.26
N ALA A 91 4.27 3.69 -6.38
CA ALA A 91 3.11 3.18 -5.67
C ALA A 91 3.24 1.67 -5.41
N ALA A 92 2.60 1.19 -4.34
CA ALA A 92 2.55 -0.23 -3.99
C ALA A 92 1.11 -0.73 -3.78
N PRO A 93 0.23 -0.64 -4.80
CA PRO A 93 -1.13 -1.16 -4.70
C PRO A 93 -1.15 -2.68 -4.78
N SER A 94 -2.27 -3.29 -4.38
CA SER A 94 -2.51 -4.72 -4.61
C SER A 94 -2.47 -5.05 -6.09
N LEU A 95 -1.91 -6.21 -6.47
CA LEU A 95 -1.82 -6.65 -7.87
C LEU A 95 -3.18 -6.77 -8.56
N SER A 96 -4.23 -7.06 -7.81
CA SER A 96 -5.63 -7.05 -8.28
C SER A 96 -6.09 -5.69 -8.85
N LYS A 97 -5.44 -4.58 -8.46
CA LYS A 97 -5.79 -3.25 -8.95
C LYS A 97 -5.32 -2.97 -10.39
N PHE A 98 -4.38 -3.78 -10.88
CA PHE A 98 -3.84 -3.64 -12.23
C PHE A 98 -4.73 -4.25 -13.32
N GLU A 99 -5.91 -4.76 -13.00
CA GLU A 99 -6.85 -5.44 -13.92
C GLU A 99 -7.09 -4.67 -15.24
N LYS A 100 -7.18 -3.33 -15.19
CA LYS A 100 -7.34 -2.47 -16.36
C LYS A 100 -6.09 -2.36 -17.24
N TYR A 101 -4.91 -2.60 -16.65
CA TYR A 101 -3.62 -2.42 -17.31
C TYR A 101 -3.04 -3.74 -17.82
N THR A 102 -3.21 -4.81 -17.05
CA THR A 102 -2.80 -6.16 -17.43
C THR A 102 -3.65 -7.21 -16.71
N LYS A 103 -4.04 -8.26 -17.45
CA LYS A 103 -4.71 -9.43 -16.88
C LYS A 103 -3.72 -10.47 -16.33
N LYS A 104 -2.41 -10.28 -16.57
CA LYS A 104 -1.40 -11.28 -16.18
C LYS A 104 -1.28 -11.43 -14.67
N PHE A 105 -1.54 -10.37 -13.89
CA PHE A 105 -1.53 -10.43 -12.43
C PHE A 105 -2.72 -11.17 -11.81
N ARG A 106 -3.73 -11.58 -12.61
CA ARG A 106 -4.82 -12.44 -12.14
C ARG A 106 -4.34 -13.76 -11.55
N ILE A 107 -3.14 -14.22 -11.95
CA ILE A 107 -2.52 -15.43 -11.40
C ILE A 107 -2.44 -15.39 -9.86
N PHE A 108 -2.21 -14.23 -9.26
CA PHE A 108 -2.17 -14.06 -7.80
C PHE A 108 -3.55 -13.98 -7.14
N ASP A 109 -4.62 -13.93 -7.92
CA ASP A 109 -6.00 -13.95 -7.43
C ASP A 109 -6.66 -15.32 -7.60
N LEU A 110 -6.04 -16.26 -8.34
CA LEU A 110 -6.56 -17.61 -8.50
C LEU A 110 -6.53 -18.37 -7.16
N PRO A 111 -7.64 -19.01 -6.76
CA PRO A 111 -7.68 -19.76 -5.53
C PRO A 111 -6.80 -21.03 -5.65
N PHE A 112 -6.11 -21.36 -4.53
CA PHE A 112 -5.34 -22.60 -4.40
C PHE A 112 -4.20 -22.81 -5.41
N LEU A 113 -3.84 -21.78 -6.21
CA LEU A 113 -2.73 -21.89 -7.14
C LEU A 113 -1.38 -21.98 -6.44
N PHE A 114 -1.22 -21.25 -5.38
CA PHE A 114 -0.03 -21.26 -4.51
C PHE A 114 -0.41 -21.87 -3.15
N GLU A 115 0.37 -22.83 -2.70
CA GLU A 115 0.14 -23.52 -1.43
C GLU A 115 0.43 -22.59 -0.24
N ASP A 116 1.51 -21.83 -0.34
CA ASP A 116 1.99 -20.93 0.71
C ASP A 116 2.75 -19.72 0.13
N VAL A 117 3.32 -18.89 1.01
CA VAL A 117 4.10 -17.71 0.64
C VAL A 117 5.42 -18.10 -0.04
N ASP A 118 6.04 -19.22 0.33
CA ASP A 118 7.29 -19.68 -0.27
C ASP A 118 7.08 -20.10 -1.72
N ALA A 119 5.95 -20.74 -2.05
CA ALA A 119 5.57 -21.03 -3.42
C ALA A 119 5.35 -19.74 -4.26
N VAL A 120 4.77 -18.70 -3.66
CA VAL A 120 4.66 -17.37 -4.30
C VAL A 120 6.04 -16.77 -4.54
N ASP A 121 6.96 -16.85 -3.57
CA ASP A 121 8.33 -16.35 -3.69
C ASP A 121 9.10 -17.07 -4.79
N HIS A 122 9.04 -18.38 -4.84
CA HIS A 122 9.65 -19.16 -5.90
C HIS A 122 9.14 -18.73 -7.29
N PHE A 123 7.82 -18.57 -7.42
CA PHE A 123 7.24 -18.11 -8.68
C PHE A 123 7.70 -16.68 -9.04
N GLN A 124 7.66 -15.74 -8.08
CA GLN A 124 8.05 -14.35 -8.31
C GLN A 124 9.53 -14.21 -8.70
N ASN A 125 10.40 -15.09 -8.17
CA ASN A 125 11.83 -15.14 -8.48
C ASN A 125 12.15 -15.93 -9.76
N SER A 126 11.21 -16.68 -10.31
CA SER A 126 11.36 -17.37 -11.59
C SER A 126 11.41 -16.39 -12.76
N GLU A 127 11.88 -16.85 -13.93
CA GLU A 127 11.86 -16.07 -15.16
C GLU A 127 10.43 -15.57 -15.51
N ALA A 128 9.41 -16.43 -15.32
CA ALA A 128 8.02 -16.08 -15.57
C ALA A 128 7.55 -14.94 -14.63
N GLY A 129 7.88 -15.02 -13.33
CA GLY A 129 7.57 -13.98 -12.36
C GLY A 129 8.30 -12.66 -12.66
N GLN A 130 9.59 -12.72 -13.02
CA GLN A 130 10.35 -11.53 -13.40
C GLN A 130 9.79 -10.87 -14.68
N ASN A 131 9.35 -11.65 -15.65
CA ASN A 131 8.72 -11.16 -16.87
C ASN A 131 7.37 -10.48 -16.60
N LEU A 132 6.67 -10.81 -15.51
CA LEU A 132 5.46 -10.10 -15.12
C LEU A 132 5.69 -8.62 -14.79
N LYS A 133 6.86 -8.27 -14.25
CA LYS A 133 7.18 -6.87 -13.90
C LYS A 133 7.21 -5.95 -15.11
N SER A 134 7.58 -6.46 -16.28
CA SER A 134 7.58 -5.70 -17.54
C SER A 134 6.24 -5.73 -18.29
N SER A 135 5.26 -6.48 -17.80
CA SER A 135 3.97 -6.69 -18.51
C SER A 135 3.15 -5.42 -18.78
N MET A 136 3.45 -4.33 -18.07
CA MET A 136 2.76 -3.05 -18.18
C MET A 136 3.59 -1.95 -18.87
N GLN A 137 4.84 -2.21 -19.25
CA GLN A 137 5.74 -1.19 -19.84
C GLN A 137 5.11 -0.46 -21.03
N ARG A 138 4.42 -1.22 -21.93
CA ARG A 138 3.71 -0.61 -23.09
C ARG A 138 2.58 0.31 -22.67
N ARG A 139 2.18 0.31 -21.41
CA ARG A 139 1.15 1.19 -20.83
C ARG A 139 1.74 2.27 -19.93
N GLY A 140 3.05 2.46 -19.95
CA GLY A 140 3.76 3.49 -19.19
C GLY A 140 4.04 3.15 -17.74
N LEU A 141 3.83 1.90 -17.31
CA LEU A 141 4.10 1.45 -15.93
C LEU A 141 5.18 0.38 -15.91
N GLN A 142 6.17 0.55 -15.01
CA GLN A 142 7.24 -0.42 -14.77
C GLN A 142 7.08 -1.05 -13.38
N GLY A 143 6.99 -2.39 -13.34
CA GLY A 143 7.11 -3.14 -12.09
C GLY A 143 8.58 -3.22 -11.66
N LEU A 144 8.88 -2.80 -10.45
CA LEU A 144 10.22 -2.81 -9.88
C LEU A 144 10.48 -4.05 -9.04
N SER A 145 9.58 -4.31 -8.07
CA SER A 145 9.68 -5.42 -7.13
C SER A 145 8.28 -5.86 -6.69
N PHE A 146 8.21 -7.09 -6.16
CA PHE A 146 7.02 -7.58 -5.47
C PHE A 146 7.20 -7.36 -3.96
N TRP A 147 6.16 -6.87 -3.31
CA TRP A 147 6.11 -6.73 -1.86
C TRP A 147 5.00 -7.61 -1.32
N HIS A 148 5.34 -8.49 -0.38
CA HIS A 148 4.36 -9.40 0.21
C HIS A 148 3.32 -8.71 1.07
N ASN A 149 2.12 -9.26 1.02
CA ASN A 149 1.01 -8.89 1.89
C ASN A 149 0.40 -10.13 2.58
N GLY A 150 1.08 -11.26 2.46
CA GLY A 150 0.61 -12.57 2.92
C GLY A 150 -0.42 -13.22 2.01
N MET A 151 -0.86 -14.42 2.38
CA MET A 151 -1.93 -15.14 1.68
C MET A 151 -3.27 -14.47 1.96
N LYS A 152 -4.17 -14.49 0.95
CA LYS A 152 -5.52 -13.92 1.10
C LYS A 152 -6.33 -14.76 2.10
N GLN A 153 -6.97 -14.08 3.03
CA GLN A 153 -7.86 -14.67 4.03
C GLN A 153 -9.27 -14.12 3.85
N MET A 154 -10.27 -14.95 4.17
CA MET A 154 -11.65 -14.53 4.30
C MET A 154 -11.98 -14.29 5.78
N SER A 155 -12.69 -13.22 6.07
CA SER A 155 -13.20 -12.92 7.42
C SER A 155 -14.68 -12.57 7.37
N ALA A 156 -15.43 -12.97 8.39
CA ALA A 156 -16.84 -12.67 8.56
C ALA A 156 -17.18 -12.55 10.05
N ASN A 157 -18.38 -12.05 10.36
CA ASN A 157 -18.89 -11.98 11.73
C ASN A 157 -19.46 -13.33 12.23
N GLN A 158 -19.29 -14.39 11.45
CA GLN A 158 -19.66 -15.77 11.77
C GLN A 158 -18.56 -16.72 11.31
N PRO A 159 -18.47 -17.94 11.85
CA PRO A 159 -17.56 -18.97 11.37
C PRO A 159 -17.77 -19.29 9.90
N LEU A 160 -16.66 -19.44 9.15
CA LEU A 160 -16.62 -19.88 7.76
C LEU A 160 -15.86 -21.21 7.71
N ILE A 161 -16.55 -22.33 7.95
CA ILE A 161 -15.98 -23.68 8.00
C ILE A 161 -16.21 -24.42 6.69
N HIS A 162 -17.36 -24.21 6.09
CA HIS A 162 -17.75 -24.82 4.82
C HIS A 162 -18.05 -23.72 3.77
N PRO A 163 -17.89 -24.00 2.46
CA PRO A 163 -18.23 -23.06 1.40
C PRO A 163 -19.63 -22.45 1.51
N ASN A 164 -20.61 -23.24 1.96
CA ASN A 164 -21.98 -22.80 2.13
C ASN A 164 -22.16 -21.72 3.22
N ASP A 165 -21.22 -21.59 4.15
CA ASP A 165 -21.29 -20.59 5.22
C ASP A 165 -21.11 -19.16 4.68
N ALA A 166 -20.56 -19.02 3.48
CA ALA A 166 -20.44 -17.73 2.79
C ALA A 166 -21.71 -17.30 2.04
N LYS A 167 -22.69 -18.22 1.87
CA LYS A 167 -23.88 -17.97 1.06
C LYS A 167 -24.70 -16.80 1.61
N GLY A 168 -25.00 -15.84 0.73
CA GLY A 168 -25.77 -14.64 1.07
C GLY A 168 -25.02 -13.56 1.83
N LEU A 169 -23.77 -13.83 2.26
CA LEU A 169 -22.94 -12.82 2.91
C LEU A 169 -22.40 -11.81 1.90
N LYS A 170 -22.18 -10.59 2.37
CA LYS A 170 -21.47 -9.55 1.60
C LYS A 170 -20.01 -9.59 1.93
N PHE A 171 -19.15 -9.63 0.90
CA PHE A 171 -17.71 -9.55 1.06
C PHE A 171 -17.13 -8.39 0.27
N ARG A 172 -16.31 -7.60 0.93
CA ARG A 172 -15.48 -6.65 0.21
C ARG A 172 -14.40 -7.41 -0.56
N VAL A 173 -14.24 -7.10 -1.84
CA VAL A 173 -13.16 -7.62 -2.68
C VAL A 173 -12.40 -6.47 -3.34
N MET A 174 -11.16 -6.72 -3.74
CA MET A 174 -10.41 -5.82 -4.59
C MET A 174 -10.98 -5.81 -6.01
N ALA A 175 -10.58 -4.85 -6.84
CA ALA A 175 -11.07 -4.70 -8.21
C ALA A 175 -10.49 -5.78 -9.15
N SER A 176 -10.91 -7.04 -8.97
CA SER A 176 -10.54 -8.21 -9.77
C SER A 176 -11.77 -9.02 -10.11
N ASP A 177 -11.93 -9.37 -11.39
CA ASP A 177 -13.03 -10.22 -11.84
C ASP A 177 -12.87 -11.66 -11.33
N VAL A 178 -11.64 -12.12 -11.12
CA VAL A 178 -11.35 -13.43 -10.52
C VAL A 178 -11.88 -13.50 -9.09
N LEU A 179 -11.61 -12.47 -8.28
CA LEU A 179 -12.12 -12.42 -6.91
C LEU A 179 -13.65 -12.33 -6.88
N VAL A 180 -14.26 -11.56 -7.77
CA VAL A 180 -15.73 -11.49 -7.88
C VAL A 180 -16.28 -12.88 -8.18
N ALA A 181 -15.77 -13.56 -9.22
CA ALA A 181 -16.25 -14.88 -9.61
C ALA A 181 -16.09 -15.92 -8.48
N GLN A 182 -15.01 -15.88 -7.69
CA GLN A 182 -14.83 -16.77 -6.53
C GLN A 182 -15.97 -16.63 -5.51
N PHE A 183 -16.29 -15.40 -5.12
CA PHE A 183 -17.33 -15.16 -4.11
C PHE A 183 -18.73 -15.42 -4.66
N GLU A 184 -18.97 -15.15 -5.94
CA GLU A 184 -20.24 -15.51 -6.59
C GLU A 184 -20.45 -17.05 -6.63
N GLN A 185 -19.38 -17.83 -6.88
CA GLN A 185 -19.47 -19.30 -6.83
C GLN A 185 -19.77 -19.85 -5.43
N LEU A 186 -19.43 -19.10 -4.37
CA LEU A 186 -19.82 -19.41 -3.00
C LEU A 186 -21.26 -18.97 -2.67
N GLY A 187 -21.99 -18.38 -3.63
CA GLY A 187 -23.31 -17.80 -3.40
C GLY A 187 -23.28 -16.53 -2.54
N ALA A 188 -22.11 -15.92 -2.39
CA ALA A 188 -21.92 -14.67 -1.69
C ALA A 188 -22.11 -13.45 -2.61
N SER A 189 -22.18 -12.25 -2.03
CA SER A 189 -22.33 -10.97 -2.74
C SER A 189 -21.03 -10.17 -2.65
N PRO A 190 -20.12 -10.27 -3.65
CA PRO A 190 -18.87 -9.50 -3.66
C PRO A 190 -19.12 -8.03 -3.96
N GLN A 191 -18.44 -7.15 -3.21
CA GLN A 191 -18.47 -5.71 -3.38
C GLN A 191 -17.07 -5.17 -3.69
N LYS A 192 -16.85 -4.68 -4.91
CA LYS A 192 -15.58 -4.04 -5.29
C LYS A 192 -15.44 -2.69 -4.58
N MET A 193 -14.45 -2.58 -3.71
CA MET A 193 -14.27 -1.39 -2.86
C MET A 193 -12.79 -1.06 -2.68
N SER A 194 -12.43 0.24 -2.66
CA SER A 194 -11.06 0.67 -2.34
C SER A 194 -10.72 0.34 -0.89
N PHE A 195 -9.43 0.27 -0.56
CA PHE A 195 -9.01 -0.01 0.82
C PHE A 195 -9.47 1.09 1.79
N LYS A 196 -9.49 2.35 1.34
CA LYS A 196 -9.93 3.50 2.13
C LYS A 196 -11.40 3.41 2.53
N GLU A 197 -12.25 2.78 1.70
CA GLU A 197 -13.70 2.67 1.91
C GLU A 197 -14.09 1.52 2.85
N VAL A 198 -13.18 0.58 3.16
CA VAL A 198 -13.51 -0.67 3.90
C VAL A 198 -14.08 -0.41 5.29
N TYR A 199 -13.63 0.63 5.97
CA TYR A 199 -14.05 0.94 7.34
C TYR A 199 -15.43 1.59 7.43
N GLY A 200 -15.93 2.18 6.35
CA GLY A 200 -17.21 2.89 6.32
C GLY A 200 -18.28 2.22 5.45
N GLY A 201 -17.94 1.06 4.85
CA GLY A 201 -18.79 0.34 3.90
C GLY A 201 -19.58 -0.80 4.51
#